data_4c6ca11e38c25472a0861a7ba79e3d1d
#
_entry.id   4c6ca11e38c25472a0861a7ba79e3d1d
#
_cell.length_a   1.000
_cell.length_b   1.000
_cell.length_c   1.000
_cell.angle_alpha   90.00
_cell.angle_beta   90.00
_cell.angle_gamma   90.00
#
_symmetry.space_group_name_H-M   'P 1'
#
loop_
_entity.id
_entity.type
_entity.pdbx_description
1 polymer ?
#
loop_
_entity_poly.entity_id
_entity_poly.type
_entity_poly.pdbx_seq_one_letter_code
_entity_poly.pdbx_strand_id
1 'polypeptide(L)'
;MESDNNETFEITMMTLANCMSEKMPLLQDESIFEVYINPDGKVWTDGFRGRECTEIRMSAAQVKQIILNVAALTSQIVTEEKPALDAEIPQNKYFDKCRFEGNLPGIVLSPTLNIRKHPKKIFTLDDYVKQEILSEKQREIIIRAIRDKKNIIAAGGTKSGKTTLLNALLAEISKLNDRVILIEDTPELQCTAADCVSMRTMRTFTMSDCLRSVLRMTPDRIVVGEVRGGEALALLDAWSTGHGGGCSTVHSNSAKDTLLRLENMTARVSQNPQQATIGQAVNMIVYLRYLGNRRIVEDIIEVDGYNTAKKEYNLKKLV
;
A
#
# COMPACT_ATOMS: atom_id res chain seq x y z
N MET A 1 20.32 14.99 -25.61
CA MET A 1 20.25 14.49 -24.22
C MET A 1 18.90 13.86 -23.88
N GLU A 2 17.73 14.50 -24.12
CA GLU A 2 16.41 13.84 -23.87
C GLU A 2 16.10 12.73 -24.86
N SER A 3 16.47 12.86 -26.15
CA SER A 3 16.29 11.83 -27.18
C SER A 3 17.13 10.57 -26.90
N ASP A 4 18.37 10.73 -26.49
CA ASP A 4 19.30 9.62 -26.22
C ASP A 4 18.87 8.83 -24.98
N ASN A 5 18.32 9.50 -23.94
CA ASN A 5 17.76 8.86 -22.76
C ASN A 5 16.52 8.04 -23.08
N ASN A 6 15.68 8.50 -24.01
CA ASN A 6 14.46 7.79 -24.38
C ASN A 6 14.77 6.54 -25.22
N GLU A 7 15.76 6.61 -26.12
CA GLU A 7 16.21 5.47 -26.92
C GLU A 7 16.87 4.40 -26.03
N THR A 8 17.73 4.79 -25.11
CA THR A 8 18.36 3.88 -24.13
C THR A 8 17.31 3.21 -23.25
N PHE A 9 16.31 3.95 -22.81
CA PHE A 9 15.17 3.42 -22.05
C PHE A 9 14.40 2.36 -22.82
N GLU A 10 14.02 2.65 -24.08
CA GLU A 10 13.28 1.71 -24.93
C GLU A 10 14.08 0.43 -25.22
N ILE A 11 15.38 0.55 -25.48
CA ILE A 11 16.27 -0.61 -25.70
C ILE A 11 16.34 -1.46 -24.42
N THR A 12 16.49 -0.85 -23.25
CA THR A 12 16.54 -1.55 -21.97
C THR A 12 15.22 -2.27 -21.68
N MET A 13 14.08 -1.61 -21.94
CA MET A 13 12.76 -2.21 -21.80
C MET A 13 12.50 -3.37 -22.74
N MET A 14 12.93 -3.25 -23.99
CA MET A 14 12.86 -4.34 -24.96
C MET A 14 13.72 -5.53 -24.54
N THR A 15 14.92 -5.28 -24.03
CA THR A 15 15.83 -6.32 -23.52
C THR A 15 15.22 -7.01 -22.32
N LEU A 16 14.66 -6.26 -21.37
CA LEU A 16 13.95 -6.80 -20.21
C LEU A 16 12.76 -7.66 -20.65
N ALA A 17 11.93 -7.16 -21.58
CA ALA A 17 10.78 -7.90 -22.11
C ALA A 17 11.22 -9.21 -22.79
N ASN A 18 12.31 -9.21 -23.54
CA ASN A 18 12.87 -10.41 -24.16
C ASN A 18 13.38 -11.42 -23.12
N CYS A 19 14.07 -10.97 -22.07
CA CYS A 19 14.47 -11.83 -20.95
C CYS A 19 13.26 -12.46 -20.22
N MET A 20 12.11 -11.79 -20.27
CA MET A 20 10.86 -12.23 -19.62
C MET A 20 9.87 -12.87 -20.60
N SER A 21 10.23 -13.10 -21.86
CA SER A 21 9.30 -13.46 -22.96
C SER A 21 8.32 -14.59 -22.63
N GLU A 22 8.80 -15.70 -22.07
CA GLU A 22 7.95 -16.83 -21.66
C GLU A 22 7.06 -16.53 -20.43
N LYS A 23 7.38 -15.46 -19.69
CA LYS A 23 6.72 -15.05 -18.44
C LYS A 23 5.81 -13.85 -18.66
N MET A 24 5.92 -13.19 -19.83
CA MET A 24 5.08 -12.04 -20.17
C MET A 24 3.58 -12.30 -20.01
N PRO A 25 3.02 -13.48 -20.40
CA PRO A 25 1.62 -13.80 -20.15
C PRO A 25 1.24 -13.73 -18.67
N LEU A 26 2.13 -14.15 -17.76
CA LEU A 26 1.89 -14.09 -16.31
C LEU A 26 1.82 -12.64 -15.81
N LEU A 27 2.62 -11.73 -16.38
CA LEU A 27 2.60 -10.32 -16.03
C LEU A 27 1.39 -9.59 -16.62
N GLN A 28 0.82 -10.08 -17.71
CA GLN A 28 -0.35 -9.52 -18.38
C GLN A 28 -1.67 -10.05 -17.81
N ASP A 29 -1.66 -11.25 -17.19
CA ASP A 29 -2.85 -11.86 -16.59
C ASP A 29 -3.33 -11.05 -15.37
N GLU A 30 -4.50 -10.41 -15.48
CA GLU A 30 -5.08 -9.58 -14.41
C GLU A 30 -5.45 -10.36 -13.15
N SER A 31 -5.56 -11.69 -13.25
CA SER A 31 -5.84 -12.56 -12.09
C SER A 31 -4.60 -12.79 -11.21
N ILE A 32 -3.40 -12.50 -11.70
CA ILE A 32 -2.12 -12.66 -11.02
C ILE A 32 -1.67 -11.30 -10.47
N PHE A 33 -1.34 -11.23 -9.18
CA PHE A 33 -0.87 -10.02 -8.51
C PHE A 33 0.63 -10.00 -8.32
N GLU A 34 1.25 -11.18 -8.20
CA GLU A 34 2.65 -11.34 -7.90
C GLU A 34 3.24 -12.50 -8.68
N VAL A 35 4.42 -12.29 -9.27
CA VAL A 35 5.24 -13.33 -9.92
C VAL A 35 6.59 -13.33 -9.24
N TYR A 36 7.05 -14.49 -8.77
CA TYR A 36 8.35 -14.57 -8.12
C TYR A 36 9.12 -15.85 -8.48
N ILE A 37 10.43 -15.76 -8.35
CA ILE A 37 11.37 -16.83 -8.71
C ILE A 37 12.23 -17.12 -7.51
N ASN A 38 12.18 -18.38 -7.06
CA ASN A 38 12.95 -18.89 -5.93
C ASN A 38 14.38 -19.34 -6.35
N PRO A 39 15.29 -19.60 -5.39
CA PRO A 39 16.65 -20.04 -5.69
C PRO A 39 16.75 -21.32 -6.52
N ASP A 40 15.71 -22.16 -6.52
CA ASP A 40 15.61 -23.38 -7.31
C ASP A 40 15.18 -23.13 -8.77
N GLY A 41 15.03 -21.89 -9.17
CA GLY A 41 14.62 -21.45 -10.50
C GLY A 41 13.13 -21.66 -10.81
N LYS A 42 12.33 -22.12 -9.87
CA LYS A 42 10.88 -22.26 -10.04
C LYS A 42 10.20 -20.91 -10.08
N VAL A 43 9.31 -20.74 -11.07
CA VAL A 43 8.46 -19.55 -11.20
C VAL A 43 7.14 -19.82 -10.50
N TRP A 44 6.79 -18.96 -9.59
CA TRP A 44 5.55 -19.00 -8.82
C TRP A 44 4.70 -17.78 -9.13
N THR A 45 3.40 -17.95 -9.01
CA THR A 45 2.42 -16.86 -9.08
C THR A 45 1.61 -16.79 -7.80
N ASP A 46 1.11 -15.60 -7.48
CA ASP A 46 0.11 -15.39 -6.43
C ASP A 46 -0.98 -14.48 -6.99
N GLY A 47 -2.22 -14.90 -6.91
CA GLY A 47 -3.36 -14.24 -7.53
C GLY A 47 -4.68 -14.54 -6.84
N PHE A 48 -5.79 -14.41 -7.57
CA PHE A 48 -7.13 -14.70 -7.04
C PHE A 48 -7.26 -16.17 -6.59
N ARG A 49 -6.59 -17.09 -7.26
CA ARG A 49 -6.60 -18.53 -6.93
C ARG A 49 -5.60 -18.92 -5.84
N GLY A 50 -4.86 -17.95 -5.31
CA GLY A 50 -3.79 -18.19 -4.35
C GLY A 50 -2.45 -18.43 -5.02
N ARG A 51 -1.55 -19.15 -4.33
CA ARG A 51 -0.20 -19.46 -4.81
C ARG A 51 -0.17 -20.70 -5.66
N GLU A 52 0.43 -20.58 -6.85
CA GLU A 52 0.59 -21.69 -7.79
C GLU A 52 2.05 -21.76 -8.27
N CYS A 53 2.61 -22.97 -8.34
CA CYS A 53 3.90 -23.21 -8.99
C CYS A 53 3.66 -23.48 -10.47
N THR A 54 4.26 -22.69 -11.34
CA THR A 54 4.15 -22.88 -12.78
C THR A 54 5.13 -23.96 -13.27
N GLU A 55 4.94 -24.44 -14.50
CA GLU A 55 5.88 -25.34 -15.17
C GLU A 55 7.15 -24.62 -15.65
N ILE A 56 7.17 -23.29 -15.60
CA ILE A 56 8.29 -22.45 -16.08
C ILE A 56 9.47 -22.57 -15.12
N ARG A 57 10.66 -22.66 -15.67
CA ARG A 57 11.94 -22.66 -14.96
C ARG A 57 12.85 -21.56 -15.49
N MET A 58 13.63 -20.97 -14.61
CA MET A 58 14.66 -20.00 -14.97
C MET A 58 16.01 -20.39 -14.39
N SER A 59 17.03 -20.26 -15.19
CA SER A 59 18.41 -20.42 -14.73
C SER A 59 18.83 -19.22 -13.87
N ALA A 60 19.80 -19.43 -12.99
CA ALA A 60 20.39 -18.35 -12.18
C ALA A 60 20.93 -17.19 -13.05
N ALA A 61 21.48 -17.51 -14.23
CA ALA A 61 21.98 -16.50 -15.17
C ALA A 61 20.84 -15.60 -15.72
N GLN A 62 19.70 -16.19 -16.08
CA GLN A 62 18.54 -15.44 -16.56
C GLN A 62 17.96 -14.53 -15.47
N VAL A 63 17.81 -15.04 -14.23
CA VAL A 63 17.32 -14.25 -13.10
C VAL A 63 18.27 -13.09 -12.79
N LYS A 64 19.59 -13.35 -12.74
CA LYS A 64 20.62 -12.32 -12.57
C LYS A 64 20.53 -11.24 -13.66
N GLN A 65 20.39 -11.65 -14.93
CA GLN A 65 20.28 -10.71 -16.04
C GLN A 65 19.06 -9.79 -15.92
N ILE A 66 17.90 -10.32 -15.48
CA ILE A 66 16.71 -9.52 -15.23
C ILE A 66 16.98 -8.49 -14.13
N ILE A 67 17.61 -8.89 -13.01
CA ILE A 67 17.95 -7.97 -11.92
C ILE A 67 18.86 -6.84 -12.41
N LEU A 68 19.89 -7.16 -13.18
CA LEU A 68 20.81 -6.17 -13.73
C LEU A 68 20.14 -5.22 -14.73
N ASN A 69 19.24 -5.73 -15.57
CA ASN A 69 18.46 -4.91 -16.50
C ASN A 69 17.53 -3.94 -15.76
N VAL A 70 16.86 -4.38 -14.69
CA VAL A 70 16.01 -3.52 -13.86
C VAL A 70 16.86 -2.49 -13.12
N ALA A 71 18.04 -2.87 -12.61
CA ALA A 71 18.96 -1.94 -11.97
C ALA A 71 19.38 -0.82 -12.94
N ALA A 72 19.78 -1.19 -14.18
CA ALA A 72 20.12 -0.23 -15.22
C ALA A 72 18.94 0.70 -15.57
N LEU A 73 17.74 0.12 -15.74
CA LEU A 73 16.51 0.88 -16.03
C LEU A 73 16.19 1.93 -14.97
N THR A 74 16.45 1.61 -13.71
CA THR A 74 16.14 2.47 -12.57
C THR A 74 17.34 3.28 -12.07
N SER A 75 18.45 3.28 -12.84
CA SER A 75 19.69 3.98 -12.48
C SER A 75 20.22 3.59 -11.10
N GLN A 76 20.03 2.34 -10.71
CA GLN A 76 20.52 1.76 -9.46
C GLN A 76 21.71 0.84 -9.71
N ILE A 77 22.57 0.69 -8.71
CA ILE A 77 23.75 -0.17 -8.77
C ILE A 77 23.53 -1.36 -7.83
N VAL A 78 23.72 -2.56 -8.36
CA VAL A 78 23.69 -3.82 -7.63
C VAL A 78 25.06 -4.46 -7.71
N THR A 79 25.68 -4.76 -6.57
CA THR A 79 27.02 -5.34 -6.43
C THR A 79 27.01 -6.45 -5.39
N GLU A 80 28.14 -7.13 -5.20
CA GLU A 80 28.30 -8.10 -4.11
C GLU A 80 28.18 -7.46 -2.72
N GLU A 81 28.57 -6.18 -2.58
CA GLU A 81 28.43 -5.42 -1.33
C GLU A 81 26.99 -4.88 -1.12
N LYS A 82 26.26 -4.70 -2.23
CA LYS A 82 24.88 -4.26 -2.24
C LYS A 82 24.03 -5.20 -3.12
N PRO A 83 23.77 -6.42 -2.65
CA PRO A 83 23.20 -7.49 -3.47
C PRO A 83 21.67 -7.44 -3.61
N ALA A 84 20.98 -6.47 -3.00
CA ALA A 84 19.54 -6.30 -3.06
C ALA A 84 19.16 -5.08 -3.91
N LEU A 85 18.12 -5.23 -4.73
CA LEU A 85 17.51 -4.20 -5.56
C LEU A 85 16.02 -4.08 -5.24
N ASP A 86 15.62 -2.97 -4.61
CA ASP A 86 14.21 -2.54 -4.52
C ASP A 86 14.00 -1.45 -5.58
N ALA A 87 13.10 -1.70 -6.53
CA ALA A 87 12.88 -0.82 -7.66
C ALA A 87 11.40 -0.79 -8.07
N GLU A 88 11.06 0.26 -8.81
CA GLU A 88 9.77 0.37 -9.48
C GLU A 88 10.00 0.37 -10.99
N ILE A 89 9.44 -0.61 -11.68
CA ILE A 89 9.47 -0.65 -13.15
C ILE A 89 8.30 0.19 -13.64
N PRO A 90 8.55 1.26 -14.41
CA PRO A 90 7.50 2.13 -14.90
C PRO A 90 6.62 1.44 -15.94
N GLN A 91 5.40 1.93 -16.11
CA GLN A 91 4.51 1.48 -17.18
C GLN A 91 5.15 1.67 -18.55
N ASN A 92 4.98 0.68 -19.42
CA ASN A 92 5.54 0.66 -20.75
C ASN A 92 4.62 -0.12 -21.70
N LYS A 93 5.02 -0.24 -22.98
CA LYS A 93 4.22 -0.96 -23.99
C LYS A 93 4.13 -2.48 -23.79
N TYR A 94 4.97 -3.08 -22.95
CA TYR A 94 5.01 -4.53 -22.74
C TYR A 94 4.24 -4.95 -21.49
N PHE A 95 4.32 -4.16 -20.38
CA PHE A 95 3.64 -4.46 -19.12
C PHE A 95 3.40 -3.20 -18.30
N ASP A 96 2.50 -3.33 -17.34
CA ASP A 96 2.13 -2.23 -16.47
C ASP A 96 3.21 -1.95 -15.42
N LYS A 97 3.09 -0.78 -14.80
CA LYS A 97 3.88 -0.41 -13.63
C LYS A 97 3.87 -1.54 -12.59
N CYS A 98 5.04 -1.90 -12.09
CA CYS A 98 5.17 -2.93 -11.07
C CYS A 98 6.33 -2.65 -10.11
N ARG A 99 6.17 -3.12 -8.87
CA ARG A 99 7.25 -3.15 -7.89
C ARG A 99 8.12 -4.37 -8.13
N PHE A 100 9.42 -4.19 -8.03
CA PHE A 100 10.43 -5.20 -8.26
C PHE A 100 11.36 -5.32 -7.05
N GLU A 101 11.56 -6.53 -6.55
CA GLU A 101 12.58 -6.87 -5.58
C GLU A 101 13.49 -7.94 -6.20
N GLY A 102 14.79 -7.70 -6.25
CA GLY A 102 15.78 -8.63 -6.76
C GLY A 102 16.89 -8.85 -5.76
N ASN A 103 17.33 -10.10 -5.57
CA ASN A 103 18.39 -10.44 -4.65
C ASN A 103 19.45 -11.28 -5.34
N LEU A 104 20.71 -10.89 -5.20
CA LEU A 104 21.88 -11.62 -5.74
C LEU A 104 22.53 -12.50 -4.65
N PRO A 105 23.36 -13.49 -5.08
CA PRO A 105 24.17 -14.27 -4.16
C PRO A 105 24.99 -13.39 -3.20
N GLY A 106 25.16 -13.87 -1.97
CA GLY A 106 25.68 -13.14 -0.84
C GLY A 106 24.65 -13.09 0.29
N ILE A 107 23.39 -12.76 -0.03
CA ILE A 107 22.25 -12.81 0.89
C ILE A 107 21.28 -13.95 0.57
N VAL A 108 21.37 -14.53 -0.62
CA VAL A 108 20.62 -15.71 -1.07
C VAL A 108 21.57 -16.73 -1.72
N LEU A 109 21.19 -18.00 -1.78
CA LEU A 109 22.03 -19.05 -2.39
C LEU A 109 22.14 -18.93 -3.93
N SER A 110 21.08 -18.48 -4.56
CA SER A 110 20.98 -18.25 -5.99
C SER A 110 20.11 -17.02 -6.24
N PRO A 111 20.26 -16.29 -7.35
CA PRO A 111 19.46 -15.10 -7.59
C PRO A 111 17.95 -15.38 -7.47
N THR A 112 17.24 -14.46 -6.81
CA THR A 112 15.77 -14.49 -6.66
C THR A 112 15.20 -13.17 -7.11
N LEU A 113 13.95 -13.17 -7.58
CA LEU A 113 13.23 -11.94 -7.85
C LEU A 113 11.76 -12.06 -7.49
N ASN A 114 11.16 -10.92 -7.23
CA ASN A 114 9.74 -10.76 -6.94
C ASN A 114 9.20 -9.57 -7.71
N ILE A 115 8.13 -9.76 -8.49
CA ILE A 115 7.44 -8.71 -9.25
C ILE A 115 6.01 -8.62 -8.73
N ARG A 116 5.69 -7.50 -8.10
CA ARG A 116 4.34 -7.23 -7.63
C ARG A 116 3.68 -6.19 -8.52
N LYS A 117 2.59 -6.58 -9.15
CA LYS A 117 1.83 -5.74 -10.07
C LYS A 117 0.99 -4.72 -9.31
N HIS A 118 0.89 -3.52 -9.86
CA HIS A 118 -0.12 -2.57 -9.40
C HIS A 118 -1.51 -2.98 -9.91
N PRO A 119 -2.55 -2.91 -9.09
CA PRO A 119 -3.91 -3.22 -9.54
C PRO A 119 -4.33 -2.23 -10.62
N LYS A 120 -4.77 -2.74 -11.77
CA LYS A 120 -5.31 -1.92 -12.89
C LYS A 120 -6.68 -1.36 -12.54
N LYS A 121 -7.51 -2.14 -11.86
CA LYS A 121 -8.88 -1.80 -11.53
C LYS A 121 -8.97 -1.25 -10.12
N ILE A 122 -9.51 -0.04 -10.01
CA ILE A 122 -9.96 0.48 -8.72
C ILE A 122 -11.25 -0.24 -8.37
N PHE A 123 -11.20 -1.07 -7.33
CA PHE A 123 -12.40 -1.66 -6.75
C PHE A 123 -13.18 -0.58 -6.01
N THR A 124 -14.47 -0.45 -6.33
CA THR A 124 -15.39 0.43 -5.62
C THR A 124 -16.00 -0.27 -4.40
N LEU A 125 -16.61 0.48 -3.48
CA LEU A 125 -17.39 -0.13 -2.39
C LEU A 125 -18.57 -0.96 -2.91
N ASP A 126 -19.12 -0.60 -4.09
CA ASP A 126 -20.16 -1.41 -4.77
C ASP A 126 -19.60 -2.75 -5.27
N ASP A 127 -18.36 -2.78 -5.77
CA ASP A 127 -17.70 -4.03 -6.15
C ASP A 127 -17.45 -4.92 -4.92
N TYR A 128 -17.15 -4.33 -3.77
CA TYR A 128 -17.00 -5.05 -2.49
C TYR A 128 -18.32 -5.71 -2.06
N VAL A 129 -19.45 -5.02 -2.21
CA VAL A 129 -20.78 -5.61 -1.94
C VAL A 129 -21.07 -6.75 -2.89
N LYS A 130 -20.87 -6.56 -4.21
CA LYS A 130 -21.09 -7.60 -5.22
C LYS A 130 -20.25 -8.87 -4.99
N GLN A 131 -19.05 -8.71 -4.40
CA GLN A 131 -18.16 -9.82 -4.05
C GLN A 131 -18.36 -10.36 -2.63
N GLU A 132 -19.39 -9.90 -1.93
CA GLU A 132 -19.70 -10.30 -0.55
C GLU A 132 -18.54 -10.07 0.44
N ILE A 133 -17.65 -9.10 0.13
CA ILE A 133 -16.55 -8.69 1.02
C ILE A 133 -17.07 -7.80 2.13
N LEU A 134 -18.08 -6.97 1.83
CA LEU A 134 -18.85 -6.20 2.82
C LEU A 134 -20.35 -6.25 2.49
N SER A 135 -21.17 -6.03 3.52
CA SER A 135 -22.63 -5.93 3.36
C SER A 135 -23.04 -4.52 2.91
N GLU A 136 -24.25 -4.37 2.36
CA GLU A 136 -24.80 -3.06 2.00
C GLU A 136 -24.85 -2.11 3.21
N LYS A 137 -25.23 -2.62 4.38
CA LYS A 137 -25.22 -1.84 5.63
C LYS A 137 -23.83 -1.32 5.99
N GLN A 138 -22.79 -2.15 5.85
CA GLN A 138 -21.40 -1.72 6.08
C GLN A 138 -20.98 -0.64 5.09
N ARG A 139 -21.34 -0.80 3.81
CA ARG A 139 -21.10 0.20 2.77
C ARG A 139 -21.72 1.55 3.12
N GLU A 140 -22.99 1.58 3.50
CA GLU A 140 -23.68 2.82 3.90
C GLU A 140 -23.00 3.51 5.09
N ILE A 141 -22.58 2.74 6.10
CA ILE A 141 -21.84 3.25 7.26
C ILE A 141 -20.53 3.91 6.82
N ILE A 142 -19.75 3.26 5.95
CA ILE A 142 -18.48 3.78 5.45
C ILE A 142 -18.70 5.05 4.63
N ILE A 143 -19.68 5.06 3.71
CA ILE A 143 -20.00 6.25 2.89
C ILE A 143 -20.42 7.44 3.77
N ARG A 144 -21.22 7.19 4.79
CA ARG A 144 -21.60 8.23 5.76
C ARG A 144 -20.37 8.78 6.49
N ALA A 145 -19.50 7.91 7.00
CA ALA A 145 -18.26 8.33 7.66
C ALA A 145 -17.36 9.19 6.75
N ILE A 146 -17.25 8.84 5.46
CA ILE A 146 -16.51 9.64 4.48
C ILE A 146 -17.12 11.04 4.33
N ARG A 147 -18.46 11.14 4.20
CA ARG A 147 -19.18 12.42 4.07
C ARG A 147 -19.07 13.28 5.33
N ASP A 148 -19.10 12.65 6.49
CA ASP A 148 -18.97 13.29 7.80
C ASP A 148 -17.52 13.64 8.15
N LYS A 149 -16.58 13.53 7.21
CA LYS A 149 -15.14 13.79 7.39
C LYS A 149 -14.54 13.03 8.58
N LYS A 150 -14.99 11.79 8.82
CA LYS A 150 -14.40 10.91 9.82
C LYS A 150 -13.06 10.36 9.33
N ASN A 151 -12.07 10.29 10.22
CA ASN A 151 -10.79 9.65 9.94
C ASN A 151 -10.95 8.13 10.04
N ILE A 152 -10.57 7.42 8.96
CA ILE A 152 -10.81 5.98 8.81
C ILE A 152 -9.48 5.23 8.74
N ILE A 153 -9.30 4.25 9.60
CA ILE A 153 -8.18 3.30 9.52
C ILE A 153 -8.68 1.99 8.90
N ALA A 154 -8.11 1.61 7.75
CA ALA A 154 -8.27 0.28 7.19
C ALA A 154 -7.22 -0.66 7.82
N ALA A 155 -7.69 -1.59 8.64
CA ALA A 155 -6.85 -2.46 9.44
C ALA A 155 -6.93 -3.92 8.98
N GLY A 156 -5.88 -4.71 9.23
CA GLY A 156 -5.89 -6.14 8.90
C GLY A 156 -4.49 -6.72 8.69
N GLY A 157 -4.42 -8.02 8.55
CA GLY A 157 -3.17 -8.76 8.32
C GLY A 157 -2.59 -8.53 6.91
N THR A 158 -1.48 -9.21 6.64
CA THR A 158 -0.89 -9.24 5.28
C THR A 158 -1.87 -9.85 4.29
N LYS A 159 -1.95 -9.30 3.06
CA LYS A 159 -2.85 -9.77 1.98
C LYS A 159 -4.36 -9.63 2.28
N SER A 160 -4.76 -8.98 3.37
CA SER A 160 -6.18 -8.78 3.69
C SER A 160 -6.91 -7.82 2.74
N GLY A 161 -6.18 -7.01 1.95
CA GLY A 161 -6.75 -6.06 1.00
C GLY A 161 -6.90 -4.63 1.53
N LYS A 162 -6.12 -4.24 2.55
CA LYS A 162 -6.15 -2.88 3.13
C LYS A 162 -5.95 -1.77 2.10
N THR A 163 -4.89 -1.86 1.28
CA THR A 163 -4.62 -0.88 0.21
C THR A 163 -5.74 -0.85 -0.83
N THR A 164 -6.32 -2.01 -1.14
CA THR A 164 -7.47 -2.09 -2.06
C THR A 164 -8.70 -1.40 -1.47
N LEU A 165 -8.97 -1.60 -0.16
CA LEU A 165 -10.04 -0.88 0.53
C LEU A 165 -9.74 0.63 0.58
N LEU A 166 -8.49 1.03 0.86
CA LEU A 166 -8.11 2.44 0.86
C LEU A 166 -8.36 3.09 -0.51
N ASN A 167 -8.07 2.39 -1.60
CA ASN A 167 -8.43 2.85 -2.96
C ASN A 167 -9.95 2.95 -3.17
N ALA A 168 -10.74 2.02 -2.59
CA ALA A 168 -12.20 2.12 -2.65
C ALA A 168 -12.74 3.33 -1.85
N LEU A 169 -12.13 3.64 -0.70
CA LEU A 169 -12.45 4.86 0.06
C LEU A 169 -12.08 6.12 -0.74
N LEU A 170 -10.91 6.14 -1.39
CA LEU A 170 -10.48 7.23 -2.25
C LEU A 170 -11.41 7.44 -3.45
N ALA A 171 -11.93 6.37 -4.05
CA ALA A 171 -12.92 6.45 -5.13
C ALA A 171 -14.22 7.14 -4.66
N GLU A 172 -14.65 6.93 -3.41
CA GLU A 172 -15.79 7.67 -2.84
C GLU A 172 -15.42 9.12 -2.48
N ILE A 173 -14.23 9.35 -1.91
CA ILE A 173 -13.71 10.70 -1.61
C ILE A 173 -13.60 11.51 -2.90
N SER A 174 -13.15 10.92 -4.00
CA SER A 174 -13.00 11.60 -5.30
C SER A 174 -14.31 12.11 -5.90
N LYS A 175 -15.47 11.66 -5.41
CA LYS A 175 -16.79 12.18 -5.80
C LYS A 175 -17.14 13.50 -5.07
N LEU A 176 -16.35 13.84 -4.05
CA LEU A 176 -16.49 15.09 -3.28
C LEU A 176 -15.54 16.14 -3.86
N ASN A 177 -15.82 17.40 -3.61
CA ASN A 177 -14.98 18.51 -4.09
C ASN A 177 -13.92 18.89 -3.04
N ASP A 178 -13.23 17.88 -2.49
CA ASP A 178 -12.21 18.06 -1.46
C ASP A 178 -10.80 18.02 -2.09
N ARG A 179 -9.88 18.85 -1.57
CA ARG A 179 -8.46 18.78 -1.89
C ARG A 179 -7.82 17.63 -1.14
N VAL A 180 -7.35 16.63 -1.88
CA VAL A 180 -6.78 15.39 -1.33
C VAL A 180 -5.26 15.40 -1.46
N ILE A 181 -4.56 15.16 -0.37
CA ILE A 181 -3.11 14.96 -0.42
C ILE A 181 -2.79 13.53 0.03
N LEU A 182 -2.14 12.79 -0.87
CA LEU A 182 -1.67 11.43 -0.64
C LEU A 182 -0.21 11.45 -0.23
N ILE A 183 0.16 10.61 0.73
CA ILE A 183 1.56 10.40 1.13
C ILE A 183 1.83 8.90 1.17
N GLU A 184 2.86 8.45 0.45
CA GLU A 184 3.22 7.04 0.32
C GLU A 184 4.73 6.83 0.27
N ASP A 185 5.20 5.69 0.74
CA ASP A 185 6.57 5.23 0.50
C ASP A 185 6.69 4.68 -0.94
N THR A 186 5.75 3.86 -1.32
CA THR A 186 5.63 3.33 -2.68
C THR A 186 4.24 3.68 -3.21
N PRO A 187 4.13 4.36 -4.36
CA PRO A 187 2.84 4.76 -4.92
C PRO A 187 1.98 3.55 -5.31
N GLU A 188 0.97 3.24 -4.51
CA GLU A 188 -0.05 2.20 -4.75
C GLU A 188 -1.47 2.79 -4.76
N LEU A 189 -1.64 4.01 -4.25
CA LEU A 189 -2.93 4.66 -4.16
C LEU A 189 -3.32 5.29 -5.49
N GLN A 190 -4.62 5.21 -5.79
CA GLN A 190 -5.21 5.75 -7.00
C GLN A 190 -6.33 6.73 -6.59
N CYS A 191 -6.09 8.01 -6.75
CA CYS A 191 -7.06 9.07 -6.49
C CYS A 191 -7.44 9.76 -7.80
N THR A 192 -8.73 9.86 -8.06
CA THR A 192 -9.29 10.53 -9.24
C THR A 192 -9.91 11.89 -8.89
N ALA A 193 -9.70 12.42 -7.69
CA ALA A 193 -10.15 13.75 -7.30
C ALA A 193 -9.50 14.80 -8.21
N ALA A 194 -10.27 15.83 -8.59
CA ALA A 194 -9.80 16.89 -9.47
C ALA A 194 -8.65 17.71 -8.85
N ASP A 195 -8.67 17.90 -7.52
CA ASP A 195 -7.60 18.55 -6.75
C ASP A 195 -6.90 17.50 -5.87
N CYS A 196 -5.89 16.88 -6.45
CA CYS A 196 -5.11 15.81 -5.78
C CYS A 196 -3.61 16.04 -5.95
N VAL A 197 -2.87 15.92 -4.84
CA VAL A 197 -1.42 15.91 -4.84
C VAL A 197 -0.93 14.60 -4.25
N SER A 198 -0.06 13.89 -4.98
CA SER A 198 0.61 12.69 -4.50
C SER A 198 2.05 13.03 -4.12
N MET A 199 2.41 12.74 -2.87
CA MET A 199 3.76 12.90 -2.33
C MET A 199 4.37 11.53 -2.07
N ARG A 200 5.65 11.38 -2.40
CA ARG A 200 6.42 10.18 -2.13
C ARG A 200 7.53 10.48 -1.14
N THR A 201 7.76 9.57 -0.20
CA THR A 201 8.89 9.67 0.71
C THR A 201 10.21 9.41 -0.03
N MET A 202 11.28 9.93 0.52
CA MET A 202 12.66 9.74 0.04
C MET A 202 13.56 9.43 1.23
N ARG A 203 14.78 8.92 0.99
CA ARG A 203 15.75 8.65 2.07
C ARG A 203 16.06 9.88 2.93
N THR A 204 15.99 11.07 2.33
CA THR A 204 16.27 12.36 2.96
C THR A 204 15.02 13.16 3.28
N PHE A 205 13.83 12.67 2.95
CA PHE A 205 12.55 13.32 3.21
C PHE A 205 11.52 12.27 3.62
N THR A 206 11.39 12.10 4.92
CA THR A 206 10.62 11.01 5.54
C THR A 206 9.11 11.24 5.47
N MET A 207 8.33 10.22 5.83
CA MET A 207 6.87 10.33 5.99
C MET A 207 6.48 11.47 6.95
N SER A 208 7.20 11.62 8.06
CA SER A 208 6.98 12.72 9.00
C SER A 208 7.30 14.09 8.42
N ASP A 209 8.28 14.16 7.51
CA ASP A 209 8.60 15.43 6.80
C ASP A 209 7.49 15.77 5.80
N CYS A 210 6.99 14.77 5.06
CA CYS A 210 5.83 14.93 4.18
C CYS A 210 4.62 15.45 4.97
N LEU A 211 4.28 14.81 6.10
CA LEU A 211 3.15 15.23 6.95
C LEU A 211 3.28 16.67 7.44
N ARG A 212 4.48 17.08 7.89
CA ARG A 212 4.72 18.50 8.25
C ARG A 212 4.57 19.46 7.07
N SER A 213 4.97 19.05 5.89
CA SER A 213 4.84 19.86 4.67
C SER A 213 3.39 20.02 4.25
N VAL A 214 2.61 18.96 4.31
CA VAL A 214 1.18 18.93 3.91
C VAL A 214 0.35 19.94 4.68
N LEU A 215 0.63 20.19 5.96
CA LEU A 215 -0.08 21.17 6.78
C LEU A 215 0.01 22.62 6.24
N ARG A 216 0.94 22.89 5.31
CA ARG A 216 1.07 24.18 4.63
C ARG A 216 0.46 24.18 3.22
N MET A 217 -0.15 23.05 2.82
CA MET A 217 -0.71 22.89 1.48
C MET A 217 -2.25 23.02 1.45
N THR A 218 -2.84 23.48 2.56
CA THR A 218 -4.29 23.63 2.72
C THR A 218 -5.09 22.38 2.32
N PRO A 219 -4.79 21.18 2.87
CA PRO A 219 -5.49 19.96 2.54
C PRO A 219 -6.87 19.94 3.17
N ASP A 220 -7.87 19.47 2.44
CA ASP A 220 -9.15 19.05 3.01
C ASP A 220 -9.07 17.66 3.59
N ARG A 221 -8.25 16.78 2.96
CA ARG A 221 -8.03 15.40 3.40
C ARG A 221 -6.57 15.01 3.27
N ILE A 222 -6.04 14.43 4.33
CA ILE A 222 -4.69 13.84 4.35
C ILE A 222 -4.83 12.33 4.39
N VAL A 223 -4.32 11.66 3.36
CA VAL A 223 -4.35 10.20 3.22
C VAL A 223 -2.93 9.67 3.20
N VAL A 224 -2.65 8.74 4.11
CA VAL A 224 -1.35 8.07 4.19
C VAL A 224 -1.53 6.61 3.81
N GLY A 225 -0.75 6.13 2.85
CA GLY A 225 -0.87 4.76 2.36
C GLY A 225 -0.78 3.73 3.47
N GLU A 226 0.23 3.84 4.32
CA GLU A 226 0.40 2.97 5.48
C GLU A 226 1.23 3.68 6.56
N VAL A 227 0.90 3.44 7.83
CA VAL A 227 1.74 3.80 8.98
C VAL A 227 2.31 2.54 9.64
N ARG A 228 3.62 2.55 9.90
CA ARG A 228 4.40 1.40 10.42
C ARG A 228 5.24 1.74 11.64
N GLY A 229 5.45 3.04 11.89
CA GLY A 229 6.38 3.54 12.89
C GLY A 229 5.95 4.85 13.53
N GLY A 230 6.92 5.63 13.98
CA GLY A 230 6.69 6.89 14.72
C GLY A 230 5.99 7.99 13.92
N GLU A 231 5.95 7.89 12.60
CA GLU A 231 5.18 8.79 11.72
C GLU A 231 3.67 8.78 12.03
N ALA A 232 3.19 7.72 12.69
CA ALA A 232 1.81 7.64 13.16
C ALA A 232 1.45 8.84 14.05
N LEU A 233 2.37 9.31 14.90
CA LEU A 233 2.12 10.48 15.75
C LEU A 233 1.85 11.74 14.90
N ALA A 234 2.69 12.00 13.91
CA ALA A 234 2.53 13.17 13.05
C ALA A 234 1.20 13.14 12.25
N LEU A 235 0.75 11.95 11.83
CA LEU A 235 -0.56 11.78 11.19
C LEU A 235 -1.71 12.05 12.16
N LEU A 236 -1.65 11.48 13.36
CA LEU A 236 -2.68 11.66 14.39
C LEU A 236 -2.79 13.13 14.84
N ASP A 237 -1.66 13.82 14.98
CA ASP A 237 -1.62 15.27 15.27
C ASP A 237 -2.28 16.07 14.14
N ALA A 238 -1.97 15.76 12.87
CA ALA A 238 -2.62 16.41 11.74
C ALA A 238 -4.14 16.19 11.74
N TRP A 239 -4.60 14.98 11.97
CA TRP A 239 -6.01 14.63 11.99
C TRP A 239 -6.77 15.22 13.19
N SER A 240 -6.10 15.39 14.35
CA SER A 240 -6.72 15.97 15.54
C SER A 240 -6.76 17.50 15.53
N THR A 241 -6.02 18.16 14.63
CA THR A 241 -5.87 19.62 14.58
C THR A 241 -6.58 20.28 13.39
N GLY A 242 -7.72 19.74 12.98
CA GLY A 242 -8.61 20.38 11.99
C GLY A 242 -8.51 19.79 10.56
N HIS A 243 -7.71 18.76 10.34
CA HIS A 243 -7.58 18.09 9.02
C HIS A 243 -8.26 16.72 9.04
N GLY A 244 -9.55 16.69 9.45
CA GLY A 244 -10.35 15.47 9.50
C GLY A 244 -10.73 14.92 8.13
N GLY A 245 -11.23 13.68 8.09
CA GLY A 245 -11.67 13.00 6.85
C GLY A 245 -10.56 12.28 6.11
N GLY A 246 -9.42 12.06 6.76
CA GLY A 246 -8.32 11.29 6.22
C GLY A 246 -8.51 9.78 6.32
N CYS A 247 -7.66 9.05 5.61
CA CYS A 247 -7.63 7.60 5.66
C CYS A 247 -6.18 7.08 5.70
N SER A 248 -5.99 5.93 6.35
CA SER A 248 -4.68 5.24 6.32
C SER A 248 -4.85 3.75 6.52
N THR A 249 -3.79 2.97 6.30
CA THR A 249 -3.78 1.55 6.62
C THR A 249 -2.85 1.23 7.79
N VAL A 250 -3.23 0.21 8.56
CA VAL A 250 -2.43 -0.31 9.69
C VAL A 250 -2.46 -1.83 9.68
N HIS A 251 -1.29 -2.45 9.82
CA HIS A 251 -1.20 -3.89 10.07
C HIS A 251 -1.58 -4.20 11.52
N SER A 252 -2.65 -4.97 11.70
CA SER A 252 -3.12 -5.42 13.02
C SER A 252 -3.85 -6.76 12.92
N ASN A 253 -4.08 -7.42 14.07
CA ASN A 253 -4.73 -8.72 14.16
C ASN A 253 -6.23 -8.63 14.51
N SER A 254 -6.70 -7.46 14.94
CA SER A 254 -8.11 -7.16 15.18
C SER A 254 -8.34 -5.65 15.13
N ALA A 255 -9.61 -5.23 15.09
CA ALA A 255 -9.97 -3.83 15.15
C ALA A 255 -9.51 -3.16 16.47
N LYS A 256 -9.61 -3.86 17.60
CA LYS A 256 -9.12 -3.37 18.90
C LYS A 256 -7.60 -3.28 18.97
N ASP A 257 -6.88 -4.30 18.46
CA ASP A 257 -5.43 -4.30 18.41
C ASP A 257 -4.86 -3.16 17.56
N THR A 258 -5.67 -2.60 16.67
CA THR A 258 -5.26 -1.44 15.86
C THR A 258 -4.91 -0.24 16.73
N LEU A 259 -5.69 0.03 17.78
CA LEU A 259 -5.42 1.14 18.71
C LEU A 259 -4.14 0.88 19.52
N LEU A 260 -3.98 -0.33 20.07
CA LEU A 260 -2.75 -0.73 20.75
C LEU A 260 -1.53 -0.64 19.81
N ARG A 261 -1.72 -1.00 18.54
CA ARG A 261 -0.65 -0.88 17.54
C ARG A 261 -0.24 0.57 17.33
N LEU A 262 -1.19 1.50 17.26
CA LEU A 262 -0.94 2.94 17.16
C LEU A 262 -0.24 3.46 18.42
N GLU A 263 -0.64 3.03 19.63
CA GLU A 263 0.07 3.35 20.87
C GLU A 263 1.54 2.93 20.81
N ASN A 264 1.81 1.69 20.40
CA ASN A 264 3.16 1.17 20.28
C ASN A 264 3.99 1.93 19.21
N MET A 265 3.37 2.40 18.14
CA MET A 265 4.05 3.21 17.13
C MET A 265 4.40 4.60 17.66
N THR A 266 3.46 5.28 18.32
CA THR A 266 3.67 6.61 18.87
C THR A 266 4.66 6.61 20.03
N ALA A 267 4.70 5.55 20.84
CA ALA A 267 5.66 5.39 21.94
C ALA A 267 7.13 5.30 21.47
N ARG A 268 7.39 5.05 20.19
CA ARG A 268 8.76 5.06 19.64
C ARG A 268 9.37 6.46 19.55
N VAL A 269 8.53 7.49 19.51
CA VAL A 269 8.93 8.89 19.28
C VAL A 269 8.42 9.85 20.36
N SER A 270 7.56 9.39 21.27
CA SER A 270 7.03 10.19 22.38
C SER A 270 7.08 9.41 23.68
N GLN A 271 7.58 10.04 24.74
CA GLN A 271 7.53 9.49 26.11
C GLN A 271 6.17 9.72 26.79
N ASN A 272 5.38 10.65 26.28
CA ASN A 272 4.06 10.94 26.80
C ASN A 272 3.01 9.96 26.25
N PRO A 273 2.08 9.51 27.09
CA PRO A 273 0.96 8.68 26.63
C PRO A 273 0.13 9.38 25.54
N GLN A 274 -0.18 8.67 24.45
CA GLN A 274 -0.87 9.24 23.30
C GLN A 274 -2.31 8.74 23.11
N GLN A 275 -2.86 8.01 24.07
CA GLN A 275 -4.20 7.43 23.97
C GLN A 275 -5.29 8.48 23.73
N ALA A 276 -5.19 9.65 24.36
CA ALA A 276 -6.13 10.73 24.16
C ALA A 276 -6.07 11.27 22.71
N THR A 277 -4.86 11.50 22.19
CA THR A 277 -4.63 11.92 20.79
C THR A 277 -5.17 10.88 19.81
N ILE A 278 -4.88 9.59 20.04
CA ILE A 278 -5.37 8.49 19.21
C ILE A 278 -6.90 8.45 19.23
N GLY A 279 -7.52 8.51 20.42
CA GLY A 279 -8.98 8.50 20.56
C GLY A 279 -9.68 9.69 19.91
N GLN A 280 -9.02 10.86 19.86
CA GLN A 280 -9.54 12.06 19.20
C GLN A 280 -9.36 11.99 17.67
N ALA A 281 -8.21 11.49 17.21
CA ALA A 281 -7.84 11.50 15.79
C ALA A 281 -8.49 10.35 15.00
N VAL A 282 -8.61 9.15 15.57
CA VAL A 282 -9.20 7.98 14.90
C VAL A 282 -10.69 7.94 15.22
N ASN A 283 -11.54 7.99 14.18
CA ASN A 283 -12.99 7.95 14.36
C ASN A 283 -13.60 6.60 13.97
N MET A 284 -12.99 5.89 13.03
CA MET A 284 -13.49 4.60 12.56
C MET A 284 -12.35 3.65 12.21
N ILE A 285 -12.52 2.39 12.58
CA ILE A 285 -11.64 1.30 12.18
C ILE A 285 -12.46 0.29 11.38
N VAL A 286 -12.04 0.02 10.16
CA VAL A 286 -12.60 -1.02 9.28
C VAL A 286 -11.59 -2.16 9.23
N TYR A 287 -11.92 -3.28 9.83
CA TYR A 287 -11.02 -4.42 9.94
C TYR A 287 -11.32 -5.47 8.87
N LEU A 288 -10.28 -5.79 8.07
CA LEU A 288 -10.35 -6.80 7.03
C LEU A 288 -9.64 -8.06 7.47
N ARG A 289 -10.31 -9.18 7.26
CA ARG A 289 -9.77 -10.52 7.47
C ARG A 289 -9.62 -11.29 6.17
N TYR A 290 -8.51 -11.98 6.04
CA TYR A 290 -8.26 -12.94 4.96
C TYR A 290 -8.48 -14.36 5.47
N LEU A 291 -9.42 -15.07 4.85
CA LEU A 291 -9.83 -16.43 5.25
C LEU A 291 -9.25 -17.50 4.31
N GLY A 292 -8.07 -17.23 3.71
CA GLY A 292 -7.35 -18.15 2.83
C GLY A 292 -7.83 -18.14 1.38
N ASN A 293 -9.12 -18.09 1.13
CA ASN A 293 -9.74 -18.04 -0.20
C ASN A 293 -10.61 -16.80 -0.44
N ARG A 294 -11.00 -16.10 0.61
CA ARG A 294 -11.82 -14.88 0.50
C ARG A 294 -11.39 -13.82 1.52
N ARG A 295 -11.72 -12.58 1.21
CA ARG A 295 -11.57 -11.43 2.09
C ARG A 295 -12.93 -11.02 2.59
N ILE A 296 -13.01 -10.54 3.82
CA ILE A 296 -14.24 -9.99 4.40
C ILE A 296 -13.91 -8.74 5.23
N VAL A 297 -14.83 -7.80 5.28
CA VAL A 297 -14.87 -6.78 6.33
C VAL A 297 -15.54 -7.41 7.55
N GLU A 298 -14.73 -7.79 8.53
CA GLU A 298 -15.17 -8.53 9.71
C GLU A 298 -15.79 -7.62 10.75
N ASP A 299 -15.16 -6.47 10.99
CA ASP A 299 -15.61 -5.49 11.99
C ASP A 299 -15.55 -4.06 11.46
N ILE A 300 -16.54 -3.26 11.82
CA ILE A 300 -16.49 -1.80 11.76
C ILE A 300 -16.71 -1.27 13.17
N ILE A 301 -15.71 -0.59 13.72
CA ILE A 301 -15.73 -0.01 15.06
C ILE A 301 -15.65 1.50 14.96
N GLU A 302 -16.59 2.18 15.61
CA GLU A 302 -16.52 3.61 15.88
C GLU A 302 -15.70 3.84 17.15
N VAL A 303 -14.80 4.82 17.10
CA VAL A 303 -13.99 5.28 18.23
C VAL A 303 -14.48 6.66 18.64
N ASP A 304 -15.00 6.78 19.85
CA ASP A 304 -15.53 8.01 20.41
C ASP A 304 -14.70 8.48 21.62
N GLY A 305 -13.40 8.70 21.33
CA GLY A 305 -12.45 9.23 22.30
C GLY A 305 -11.85 8.18 23.24
N TYR A 306 -11.10 8.68 24.22
CA TYR A 306 -10.43 7.92 25.26
C TYR A 306 -10.85 8.38 26.65
N ASN A 307 -11.31 7.47 27.49
CA ASN A 307 -11.68 7.74 28.88
C ASN A 307 -10.43 7.61 29.76
N THR A 308 -9.88 8.75 30.17
CA THR A 308 -8.66 8.79 31.00
C THR A 308 -8.86 8.20 32.40
N ALA A 309 -10.05 8.30 32.97
CA ALA A 309 -10.36 7.77 34.30
C ALA A 309 -10.42 6.24 34.29
N LYS A 310 -11.01 5.65 33.25
CA LYS A 310 -11.11 4.20 33.08
C LYS A 310 -9.92 3.61 32.35
N LYS A 311 -9.06 4.43 31.73
CA LYS A 311 -7.93 4.04 30.86
C LYS A 311 -8.36 3.14 29.71
N GLU A 312 -9.48 3.47 29.07
CA GLU A 312 -10.04 2.70 27.93
C GLU A 312 -10.57 3.61 26.82
N TYR A 313 -10.54 3.10 25.58
CA TYR A 313 -11.20 3.77 24.45
C TYR A 313 -12.71 3.53 24.50
N ASN A 314 -13.48 4.57 24.19
CA ASN A 314 -14.92 4.45 24.00
C ASN A 314 -15.17 3.83 22.60
N LEU A 315 -15.48 2.55 22.58
CA LEU A 315 -15.65 1.78 21.34
C LEU A 315 -17.10 1.37 21.17
N LYS A 316 -17.60 1.51 19.94
CA LYS A 316 -18.90 1.00 19.54
C LYS A 316 -18.75 0.15 18.30
N LYS A 317 -19.05 -1.14 18.40
CA LYS A 317 -19.15 -2.01 17.23
C LYS A 317 -20.41 -1.64 16.47
N LEU A 318 -20.27 -1.30 15.18
CA LEU A 318 -21.37 -0.88 14.31
C LEU A 318 -21.98 -2.06 13.55
N VAL A 319 -21.13 -3.00 13.18
CA VAL A 319 -21.51 -4.29 12.52
C VAL A 319 -20.50 -5.35 12.87
#